data_6f66040f4fface892a88fd4b11d82b96
#
_entry.id   6f66040f4fface892a88fd4b11d82b96
#
_cell.length_a   1.000
_cell.length_b   1.000
_cell.length_c   1.000
_cell.angle_alpha   90.00
_cell.angle_beta   90.00
_cell.angle_gamma   90.00
#
_symmetry.space_group_name_H-M   'P 1'
#
loop_
_entity.id
_entity.type
_entity.pdbx_description
1 polymer ?
#
loop_
_entity_poly.entity_id
_entity_poly.type
_entity_poly.pdbx_seq_one_letter_code
_entity_poly.pdbx_strand_id
1 'polypeptide(L)'
;DEWIKPSGYTLSQIQSIIDSTKKPFSLPLKVVLNIEVNARYVKEQPTKNVIGMIEGSDSLLKKEYVVIGAHLDHVGSQAGKIYAPGANDNASGSASLLEIAEAFVKSKIKPRRSLIFILFASEELGLYGSSHFVNNPPVPLDKITAMINLDCVGFGDSIQIGNGLSSPELWKIAMEQDKLYTQQMVSRTWSGGGADAGPFHSKGIPALYFVTTNSYGHLHLTTDLPETLNRHLYEKITRLAYLTAYQVANG
;
A
#
# COMPACT_ATOMS: atom_id res chain seq x y z
N ASP A 1 19.88 -5.11 27.82
CA ASP A 1 20.98 -6.07 28.04
C ASP A 1 21.17 -6.48 29.51
N GLU A 2 20.80 -5.67 30.50
CA GLU A 2 21.02 -6.01 31.92
C GLU A 2 20.36 -7.34 32.34
N TRP A 3 19.16 -7.62 31.85
CA TRP A 3 18.42 -8.86 32.18
C TRP A 3 19.05 -10.12 31.59
N ILE A 4 19.74 -9.96 30.48
CA ILE A 4 20.37 -11.06 29.73
C ILE A 4 21.83 -11.28 30.19
N LYS A 5 22.48 -10.24 30.74
CA LYS A 5 23.88 -10.29 31.19
C LYS A 5 24.26 -11.53 32.04
N PRO A 6 23.40 -12.01 32.97
CA PRO A 6 23.69 -13.21 33.70
C PRO A 6 23.77 -14.50 32.88
N SER A 7 23.22 -14.51 31.64
CA SER A 7 23.27 -15.64 30.72
C SER A 7 24.60 -15.78 29.98
N GLY A 8 25.48 -14.78 30.05
CA GLY A 8 26.73 -14.71 29.30
C GLY A 8 26.57 -14.26 27.84
N TYR A 9 25.38 -13.91 27.42
CA TYR A 9 25.10 -13.42 26.05
C TYR A 9 24.69 -11.95 26.04
N THR A 10 24.87 -11.30 24.90
CA THR A 10 24.27 -10.01 24.58
C THR A 10 23.06 -10.19 23.67
N LEU A 11 22.15 -9.21 23.59
CA LEU A 11 21.04 -9.21 22.62
C LEU A 11 21.53 -9.41 21.19
N SER A 12 22.59 -8.72 20.81
CA SER A 12 23.18 -8.81 19.47
C SER A 12 23.70 -10.23 19.15
N GLN A 13 24.30 -10.91 20.13
CA GLN A 13 24.74 -12.30 19.95
C GLN A 13 23.56 -13.24 19.79
N ILE A 14 22.51 -13.08 20.61
CA ILE A 14 21.27 -13.87 20.50
C ILE A 14 20.62 -13.64 19.13
N GLN A 15 20.51 -12.40 18.71
CA GLN A 15 20.00 -12.05 17.37
C GLN A 15 20.80 -12.75 16.28
N SER A 16 22.12 -12.64 16.30
CA SER A 16 23.01 -13.27 15.31
C SER A 16 22.86 -14.80 15.27
N ILE A 17 22.67 -15.44 16.42
CA ILE A 17 22.44 -16.90 16.51
C ILE A 17 21.11 -17.26 15.85
N ILE A 18 20.04 -16.53 16.17
CA ILE A 18 18.71 -16.76 15.57
C ILE A 18 18.76 -16.52 14.05
N ASP A 19 19.39 -15.43 13.62
CA ASP A 19 19.48 -15.06 12.21
C ASP A 19 20.29 -16.05 11.39
N SER A 20 21.38 -16.57 11.94
CA SER A 20 22.23 -17.55 11.25
C SER A 20 21.65 -18.95 11.23
N THR A 21 21.02 -19.37 12.34
CA THR A 21 20.50 -20.74 12.49
C THR A 21 19.06 -20.89 11.99
N LYS A 22 18.31 -19.76 11.88
CA LYS A 22 16.87 -19.74 11.65
C LYS A 22 16.07 -20.62 12.63
N LYS A 23 16.59 -20.75 13.84
CA LYS A 23 15.97 -21.55 14.92
C LYS A 23 15.75 -20.68 16.15
N PRO A 24 14.72 -20.96 16.95
CA PRO A 24 14.54 -20.32 18.25
C PRO A 24 15.76 -20.53 19.14
N PHE A 25 16.16 -19.47 19.86
CA PHE A 25 17.21 -19.54 20.86
C PHE A 25 16.67 -19.01 22.19
N SER A 26 16.34 -19.92 23.11
CA SER A 26 15.75 -19.59 24.41
C SER A 26 16.75 -19.83 25.52
N LEU A 27 16.81 -18.90 26.47
CA LEU A 27 17.68 -18.95 27.63
C LEU A 27 16.87 -18.85 28.93
N PRO A 28 17.15 -19.67 29.94
CA PRO A 28 16.59 -19.48 31.26
C PRO A 28 17.20 -18.23 31.89
N LEU A 29 16.36 -17.25 32.22
CA LEU A 29 16.77 -16.03 32.92
C LEU A 29 16.38 -16.15 34.39
N LYS A 30 17.34 -15.92 35.32
CA LYS A 30 17.09 -15.84 36.75
C LYS A 30 16.65 -14.43 37.16
N VAL A 31 15.53 -13.97 36.55
CA VAL A 31 14.95 -12.66 36.83
C VAL A 31 13.48 -12.82 37.18
N VAL A 32 12.99 -12.00 38.08
CA VAL A 32 11.57 -11.86 38.38
C VAL A 32 11.09 -10.62 37.62
N LEU A 33 10.14 -10.83 36.72
CA LEU A 33 9.54 -9.78 35.94
C LEU A 33 8.16 -9.45 36.52
N ASN A 34 7.96 -8.19 36.87
CA ASN A 34 6.64 -7.67 37.17
C ASN A 34 6.19 -6.80 35.98
N ILE A 35 5.11 -7.23 35.32
CA ILE A 35 4.58 -6.51 34.15
C ILE A 35 3.21 -5.94 34.55
N GLU A 36 3.11 -4.62 34.54
CA GLU A 36 1.85 -3.92 34.70
C GLU A 36 1.47 -3.25 33.38
N VAL A 37 0.29 -3.62 32.84
CA VAL A 37 -0.22 -3.07 31.60
C VAL A 37 -1.52 -2.31 31.89
N ASN A 38 -1.45 -0.98 31.85
CA ASN A 38 -2.60 -0.10 31.94
C ASN A 38 -3.05 0.29 30.54
N ALA A 39 -3.93 -0.50 29.95
CA ALA A 39 -4.46 -0.28 28.60
C ALA A 39 -5.99 -0.17 28.65
N ARG A 40 -6.54 0.75 27.86
CA ARG A 40 -7.97 0.82 27.58
C ARG A 40 -8.20 0.27 26.18
N TYR A 41 -8.90 -0.86 26.08
CA TYR A 41 -9.37 -1.38 24.82
C TYR A 41 -10.68 -0.68 24.42
N VAL A 42 -10.69 -0.03 23.26
CA VAL A 42 -11.89 0.58 22.69
C VAL A 42 -12.29 -0.25 21.49
N LYS A 43 -13.33 -1.06 21.66
CA LYS A 43 -13.76 -2.07 20.67
C LYS A 43 -14.25 -1.46 19.36
N GLU A 44 -14.91 -0.31 19.44
CA GLU A 44 -15.56 0.32 18.29
C GLU A 44 -15.18 1.80 18.24
N GLN A 45 -14.49 2.17 17.18
CA GLN A 45 -14.18 3.56 16.85
C GLN A 45 -14.58 3.82 15.40
N PRO A 46 -15.41 4.82 15.13
CA PRO A 46 -15.76 5.18 13.77
C PRO A 46 -14.54 5.77 13.04
N THR A 47 -14.34 5.31 11.81
CA THR A 47 -13.39 5.91 10.89
C THR A 47 -14.07 6.16 9.54
N LYS A 48 -13.39 6.80 8.59
CA LYS A 48 -13.96 7.17 7.30
C LYS A 48 -12.94 7.03 6.19
N ASN A 49 -13.35 6.45 5.06
CA ASN A 49 -12.64 6.63 3.81
C ASN A 49 -12.85 8.07 3.31
N VAL A 50 -11.83 8.65 2.69
CA VAL A 50 -11.95 9.94 2.00
C VAL A 50 -12.03 9.67 0.50
N ILE A 51 -13.09 10.11 -0.15
CA ILE A 51 -13.36 9.81 -1.56
C ILE A 51 -13.49 11.11 -2.34
N GLY A 52 -12.75 11.19 -3.45
CA GLY A 52 -12.87 12.23 -4.48
C GLY A 52 -13.20 11.62 -5.83
N MET A 53 -13.86 12.38 -6.70
CA MET A 53 -14.22 11.90 -8.03
C MET A 53 -13.97 12.97 -9.10
N ILE A 54 -13.49 12.52 -10.26
CA ILE A 54 -13.43 13.31 -11.50
C ILE A 54 -14.40 12.65 -12.48
N GLU A 55 -15.43 13.39 -12.88
CA GLU A 55 -16.39 12.88 -13.88
C GLU A 55 -15.73 12.75 -15.26
N GLY A 56 -15.98 11.63 -15.91
CA GLY A 56 -15.51 11.35 -17.27
C GLY A 56 -16.18 12.26 -18.32
N SER A 57 -15.47 12.48 -19.42
CA SER A 57 -15.90 13.36 -20.51
C SER A 57 -16.73 12.67 -21.58
N ASP A 58 -16.69 11.36 -21.69
CA ASP A 58 -17.44 10.59 -22.68
C ASP A 58 -18.89 10.36 -22.20
N SER A 59 -19.86 10.55 -23.06
CA SER A 59 -21.28 10.45 -22.70
C SER A 59 -21.74 9.05 -22.24
N LEU A 60 -21.06 8.02 -22.68
CA LEU A 60 -21.33 6.59 -22.33
C LEU A 60 -20.36 6.11 -21.26
N LEU A 61 -19.06 6.27 -21.50
CA LEU A 61 -18.01 5.73 -20.64
C LEU A 61 -17.89 6.44 -19.28
N LYS A 62 -18.40 7.66 -19.11
CA LYS A 62 -18.42 8.34 -17.81
C LYS A 62 -19.21 7.60 -16.72
N LYS A 63 -20.00 6.58 -17.10
CA LYS A 63 -20.71 5.70 -16.17
C LYS A 63 -19.87 4.46 -15.76
N GLU A 64 -18.67 4.36 -16.28
CA GLU A 64 -17.67 3.38 -15.89
C GLU A 64 -16.59 4.08 -15.06
N TYR A 65 -16.02 3.35 -14.10
CA TYR A 65 -15.14 3.93 -13.09
C TYR A 65 -13.80 3.23 -13.03
N VAL A 66 -12.73 3.99 -12.92
CA VAL A 66 -11.41 3.52 -12.53
C VAL A 66 -11.15 4.00 -11.12
N VAL A 67 -10.88 3.09 -10.21
CA VAL A 67 -10.57 3.40 -8.81
C VAL A 67 -9.05 3.47 -8.65
N ILE A 68 -8.57 4.51 -7.97
CA ILE A 68 -7.17 4.65 -7.55
C ILE A 68 -7.21 4.83 -6.04
N GLY A 69 -6.48 3.98 -5.31
CA GLY A 69 -6.56 3.93 -3.86
C GLY A 69 -5.21 3.79 -3.18
N ALA A 70 -5.13 4.29 -1.97
CA ALA A 70 -4.06 4.10 -1.01
C ALA A 70 -4.63 4.18 0.41
N HIS A 71 -4.05 3.51 1.39
CA HIS A 71 -4.51 3.72 2.76
C HIS A 71 -3.83 4.92 3.41
N LEU A 72 -4.53 5.53 4.36
CA LEU A 72 -4.11 6.75 5.04
C LEU A 72 -3.65 6.49 6.48
N ASP A 73 -4.11 5.40 7.07
CA ASP A 73 -3.72 5.00 8.41
C ASP A 73 -2.34 4.33 8.43
N HIS A 74 -1.78 4.20 9.62
CA HIS A 74 -0.58 3.44 9.90
C HIS A 74 -0.67 2.87 11.32
N VAL A 75 0.28 2.01 11.72
CA VAL A 75 0.28 1.33 13.02
C VAL A 75 0.42 2.27 14.24
N GLY A 76 0.79 3.52 14.02
CA GLY A 76 0.77 4.58 15.02
C GLY A 76 1.90 4.51 16.04
N SER A 77 1.57 4.46 17.33
CA SER A 77 2.57 4.44 18.40
C SER A 77 2.30 3.37 19.45
N GLN A 78 3.39 2.82 20.01
CA GLN A 78 3.33 1.88 21.11
C GLN A 78 3.63 2.61 22.43
N ALA A 79 2.72 2.49 23.42
CA ALA A 79 2.83 3.09 24.75
C ALA A 79 3.12 4.60 24.73
N GLY A 80 2.78 5.32 23.66
CA GLY A 80 3.07 6.75 23.50
C GLY A 80 4.55 7.12 23.42
N LYS A 81 5.44 6.15 23.23
CA LYS A 81 6.91 6.36 23.24
C LYS A 81 7.61 5.89 21.97
N ILE A 82 7.10 4.85 21.33
CA ILE A 82 7.67 4.31 20.10
C ILE A 82 6.73 4.73 18.98
N TYR A 83 7.23 5.52 18.06
CA TYR A 83 6.50 6.04 16.91
C TYR A 83 6.91 5.28 15.65
N ALA A 84 5.93 4.83 14.86
CA ALA A 84 6.12 4.39 13.49
C ALA A 84 5.65 5.52 12.55
N PRO A 85 6.56 6.23 11.87
CA PRO A 85 6.21 7.42 11.07
C PRO A 85 5.42 7.10 9.80
N GLY A 86 5.67 5.93 9.18
CA GLY A 86 4.93 5.47 8.02
C GLY A 86 5.20 6.26 6.74
N ALA A 87 6.46 6.63 6.47
CA ALA A 87 6.78 7.41 5.28
C ALA A 87 6.60 6.59 3.99
N ASN A 88 7.07 5.34 3.99
CA ASN A 88 6.84 4.41 2.89
C ASN A 88 5.48 3.74 3.01
N ASP A 89 5.12 3.29 4.21
CA ASP A 89 3.88 2.60 4.55
C ASP A 89 2.95 3.49 5.42
N ASN A 90 1.97 4.26 4.88
CA ASN A 90 1.73 4.39 3.45
C ASN A 90 1.50 5.87 3.06
N ALA A 91 2.30 6.77 3.68
CA ALA A 91 2.30 8.16 3.24
C ALA A 91 2.75 8.27 1.76
N SER A 92 3.62 7.34 1.30
CA SER A 92 4.06 7.29 -0.09
C SER A 92 2.90 7.03 -1.05
N GLY A 93 2.05 6.04 -0.78
CA GLY A 93 0.86 5.77 -1.59
C GLY A 93 -0.15 6.90 -1.54
N SER A 94 -0.41 7.44 -0.34
CA SER A 94 -1.34 8.56 -0.14
C SER A 94 -0.90 9.83 -0.89
N ALA A 95 0.39 10.18 -0.85
CA ALA A 95 0.92 11.33 -1.57
C ALA A 95 0.93 11.10 -3.09
N SER A 96 1.28 9.89 -3.56
CA SER A 96 1.16 9.52 -4.98
C SER A 96 -0.26 9.66 -5.49
N LEU A 97 -1.25 9.24 -4.71
CA LEU A 97 -2.66 9.37 -5.07
C LEU A 97 -3.06 10.82 -5.26
N LEU A 98 -2.63 11.72 -4.37
CA LEU A 98 -2.90 13.16 -4.48
C LEU A 98 -2.22 13.77 -5.71
N GLU A 99 -0.98 13.41 -5.99
CA GLU A 99 -0.23 13.86 -7.17
C GLU A 99 -0.89 13.39 -8.47
N ILE A 100 -1.35 12.14 -8.52
CA ILE A 100 -2.09 11.59 -9.67
C ILE A 100 -3.41 12.33 -9.85
N ALA A 101 -4.14 12.59 -8.77
CA ALA A 101 -5.40 13.33 -8.84
C ALA A 101 -5.17 14.76 -9.36
N GLU A 102 -4.14 15.45 -8.89
CA GLU A 102 -3.76 16.78 -9.36
C GLU A 102 -3.40 16.77 -10.85
N ALA A 103 -2.61 15.76 -11.28
CA ALA A 103 -2.23 15.60 -12.68
C ALA A 103 -3.45 15.45 -13.60
N PHE A 104 -4.45 14.66 -13.20
CA PHE A 104 -5.70 14.54 -13.96
C PHE A 104 -6.51 15.84 -13.98
N VAL A 105 -6.58 16.56 -12.87
CA VAL A 105 -7.29 17.86 -12.80
C VAL A 105 -6.63 18.91 -13.69
N LYS A 106 -5.29 18.96 -13.69
CA LYS A 106 -4.52 19.92 -14.50
C LYS A 106 -4.38 19.52 -15.97
N SER A 107 -4.68 18.26 -16.31
CA SER A 107 -4.61 17.79 -17.69
C SER A 107 -5.60 18.52 -18.60
N LYS A 108 -5.15 18.89 -19.80
CA LYS A 108 -6.02 19.44 -20.85
C LYS A 108 -6.92 18.37 -21.45
N ILE A 109 -6.52 17.11 -21.40
CA ILE A 109 -7.29 15.97 -21.91
C ILE A 109 -7.97 15.32 -20.69
N LYS A 110 -9.29 15.44 -20.66
CA LYS A 110 -10.09 14.81 -19.61
C LYS A 110 -10.22 13.30 -19.86
N PRO A 111 -10.22 12.48 -18.81
CA PRO A 111 -10.46 11.05 -18.96
C PRO A 111 -11.86 10.80 -19.52
N ARG A 112 -12.02 9.75 -20.34
CA ARG A 112 -13.34 9.37 -20.89
C ARG A 112 -14.19 8.69 -19.81
N ARG A 113 -13.60 7.78 -19.02
CA ARG A 113 -14.22 7.17 -17.83
C ARG A 113 -14.08 8.08 -16.61
N SER A 114 -14.97 7.94 -15.66
CA SER A 114 -14.86 8.62 -14.36
C SER A 114 -13.77 7.99 -13.51
N LEU A 115 -13.07 8.83 -12.74
CA LEU A 115 -12.03 8.40 -11.81
C LEU A 115 -12.51 8.58 -10.38
N ILE A 116 -12.28 7.57 -9.53
CA ILE A 116 -12.53 7.63 -8.10
C ILE A 116 -11.19 7.51 -7.40
N PHE A 117 -10.86 8.50 -6.57
CA PHE A 117 -9.68 8.53 -5.72
C PHE A 117 -10.11 8.23 -4.30
N ILE A 118 -9.44 7.28 -3.63
CA ILE A 118 -9.82 6.86 -2.29
C ILE A 118 -8.59 6.80 -1.40
N LEU A 119 -8.66 7.51 -0.27
CA LEU A 119 -7.80 7.25 0.88
C LEU A 119 -8.58 6.32 1.81
N PHE A 120 -8.14 5.06 1.89
CA PHE A 120 -8.75 4.05 2.75
C PHE A 120 -8.34 4.25 4.20
N ALA A 121 -9.23 3.89 5.10
CA ALA A 121 -8.98 3.90 6.53
C ALA A 121 -8.90 2.46 7.07
N SER A 122 -8.11 2.27 8.14
CA SER A 122 -8.01 0.99 8.85
C SER A 122 -7.58 -0.19 7.96
N GLU A 123 -6.64 0.06 7.07
CA GLU A 123 -5.95 -0.99 6.31
C GLU A 123 -5.17 -1.90 7.26
N GLU A 124 -4.37 -1.28 8.13
CA GLU A 124 -3.50 -1.93 9.12
C GLU A 124 -4.24 -2.79 10.16
N LEU A 125 -5.54 -2.57 10.28
CA LEU A 125 -6.41 -3.35 11.17
C LEU A 125 -7.13 -4.50 10.45
N GLY A 126 -6.89 -4.69 9.16
CA GLY A 126 -7.44 -5.78 8.35
C GLY A 126 -8.33 -5.32 7.19
N LEU A 127 -7.90 -4.32 6.44
CA LEU A 127 -8.52 -3.86 5.19
C LEU A 127 -9.98 -3.37 5.39
N TYR A 128 -10.29 -2.78 6.54
CA TYR A 128 -11.68 -2.41 6.83
C TYR A 128 -12.22 -1.36 5.88
N GLY A 129 -11.40 -0.38 5.49
CA GLY A 129 -11.81 0.70 4.59
C GLY A 129 -12.17 0.21 3.19
N SER A 130 -11.30 -0.56 2.56
CA SER A 130 -11.52 -1.13 1.23
C SER A 130 -12.61 -2.21 1.25
N SER A 131 -12.68 -3.02 2.31
CA SER A 131 -13.77 -3.98 2.51
C SER A 131 -15.12 -3.28 2.66
N HIS A 132 -15.18 -2.17 3.40
CA HIS A 132 -16.40 -1.37 3.52
C HIS A 132 -16.83 -0.81 2.16
N PHE A 133 -15.88 -0.26 1.38
CA PHE A 133 -16.16 0.30 0.07
C PHE A 133 -16.79 -0.73 -0.87
N VAL A 134 -16.22 -1.93 -0.99
CA VAL A 134 -16.75 -2.95 -1.91
C VAL A 134 -18.05 -3.61 -1.41
N ASN A 135 -18.37 -3.51 -0.13
CA ASN A 135 -19.63 -4.01 0.42
C ASN A 135 -20.73 -2.94 0.47
N ASN A 136 -20.36 -1.65 0.45
CA ASN A 136 -21.28 -0.50 0.46
C ASN A 136 -20.83 0.52 -0.60
N PRO A 137 -20.78 0.13 -1.88
CA PRO A 137 -20.15 0.96 -2.91
C PRO A 137 -21.01 2.17 -3.25
N PRO A 138 -20.40 3.37 -3.44
CA PRO A 138 -21.14 4.58 -3.85
C PRO A 138 -21.55 4.55 -5.33
N VAL A 139 -21.01 3.61 -6.09
CA VAL A 139 -21.30 3.37 -7.51
C VAL A 139 -21.50 1.87 -7.75
N PRO A 140 -22.21 1.44 -8.79
CA PRO A 140 -22.38 0.01 -9.08
C PRO A 140 -21.04 -0.69 -9.27
N LEU A 141 -20.79 -1.81 -8.59
CA LEU A 141 -19.53 -2.54 -8.66
C LEU A 141 -19.21 -3.06 -10.07
N ASP A 142 -20.23 -3.47 -10.83
CA ASP A 142 -20.11 -3.92 -12.23
C ASP A 142 -19.71 -2.79 -13.20
N LYS A 143 -19.70 -1.56 -12.73
CA LYS A 143 -19.22 -0.37 -13.45
C LYS A 143 -17.79 0.01 -13.08
N ILE A 144 -17.19 -0.62 -12.12
CA ILE A 144 -15.76 -0.43 -11.81
C ILE A 144 -14.94 -1.32 -12.75
N THR A 145 -14.24 -0.69 -13.67
CA THR A 145 -13.46 -1.37 -14.72
C THR A 145 -12.07 -1.81 -14.23
N ALA A 146 -11.50 -1.06 -13.29
CA ALA A 146 -10.20 -1.37 -12.71
C ALA A 146 -10.02 -0.71 -11.34
N MET A 147 -9.17 -1.32 -10.52
CA MET A 147 -8.64 -0.75 -9.28
C MET A 147 -7.12 -0.73 -9.32
N ILE A 148 -6.51 0.41 -9.03
CA ILE A 148 -5.06 0.61 -8.90
C ILE A 148 -4.78 0.96 -7.45
N ASN A 149 -4.12 0.05 -6.74
CA ASN A 149 -3.70 0.24 -5.35
C ASN A 149 -2.25 0.70 -5.29
N LEU A 150 -1.97 1.69 -4.46
CA LEU A 150 -0.64 2.24 -4.22
C LEU A 150 -0.28 2.02 -2.76
N ASP A 151 0.72 1.17 -2.52
CA ASP A 151 1.11 0.84 -1.15
C ASP A 151 2.59 0.47 -1.09
N CYS A 152 3.34 1.09 -0.17
CA CYS A 152 4.78 0.94 -0.05
C CYS A 152 5.53 1.27 -1.35
N VAL A 153 5.24 2.42 -1.96
CA VAL A 153 5.75 2.82 -3.28
C VAL A 153 6.97 3.74 -3.23
N GLY A 154 7.44 4.12 -2.05
CA GLY A 154 8.49 5.12 -1.88
C GLY A 154 9.89 4.56 -1.62
N PHE A 155 10.03 3.35 -1.09
CA PHE A 155 11.31 2.73 -0.71
C PHE A 155 11.52 1.42 -1.44
N GLY A 156 12.75 1.15 -1.93
CA GLY A 156 13.10 -0.10 -2.59
C GLY A 156 13.98 0.11 -3.83
N ASP A 157 14.02 -0.92 -4.72
CA ASP A 157 15.00 -0.97 -5.81
C ASP A 157 14.37 -0.85 -7.20
N SER A 158 13.19 -1.43 -7.40
CA SER A 158 12.52 -1.48 -8.71
C SER A 158 11.00 -1.46 -8.51
N ILE A 159 10.25 -1.19 -9.58
CA ILE A 159 8.79 -1.25 -9.55
C ILE A 159 8.34 -2.71 -9.64
N GLN A 160 7.47 -3.12 -8.74
CA GLN A 160 6.78 -4.40 -8.80
C GLN A 160 5.27 -4.17 -8.79
N ILE A 161 4.56 -4.88 -9.65
CA ILE A 161 3.10 -4.80 -9.71
C ILE A 161 2.53 -6.20 -9.48
N GLY A 162 1.79 -6.35 -8.37
CA GLY A 162 1.07 -7.56 -8.02
C GLY A 162 -0.23 -7.72 -8.79
N ASN A 163 -0.80 -8.92 -8.70
CA ASN A 163 -2.08 -9.31 -9.30
C ASN A 163 -2.10 -9.41 -10.82
N GLY A 164 -0.95 -9.31 -11.48
CA GLY A 164 -0.87 -9.42 -12.94
C GLY A 164 -1.35 -10.77 -13.47
N LEU A 165 -1.21 -11.87 -12.70
CA LEU A 165 -1.73 -13.18 -13.12
C LEU A 165 -3.26 -13.26 -13.04
N SER A 166 -3.90 -12.51 -12.15
CA SER A 166 -5.37 -12.45 -12.03
C SER A 166 -6.00 -11.30 -12.82
N SER A 167 -5.19 -10.31 -13.24
CA SER A 167 -5.64 -9.16 -14.04
C SER A 167 -4.68 -8.93 -15.23
N PRO A 168 -4.52 -9.91 -16.14
CA PRO A 168 -3.46 -9.92 -17.15
C PRO A 168 -3.55 -8.77 -18.15
N GLU A 169 -4.75 -8.36 -18.55
CA GLU A 169 -4.92 -7.25 -19.50
C GLU A 169 -4.51 -5.91 -18.84
N LEU A 170 -4.89 -5.71 -17.59
CA LEU A 170 -4.52 -4.51 -16.85
C LEU A 170 -3.00 -4.46 -16.59
N TRP A 171 -2.40 -5.62 -16.27
CA TRP A 171 -0.95 -5.73 -16.07
C TRP A 171 -0.17 -5.50 -17.38
N LYS A 172 -0.70 -5.97 -18.51
CA LYS A 172 -0.12 -5.71 -19.83
C LYS A 172 -0.08 -4.21 -20.14
N ILE A 173 -1.16 -3.47 -19.83
CA ILE A 173 -1.18 -2.00 -19.97
C ILE A 173 -0.04 -1.39 -19.16
N ALA A 174 0.12 -1.76 -17.90
CA ALA A 174 1.20 -1.25 -17.06
C ALA A 174 2.60 -1.57 -17.63
N MET A 175 2.82 -2.80 -18.13
CA MET A 175 4.07 -3.21 -18.76
C MET A 175 4.39 -2.40 -20.02
N GLU A 176 3.39 -2.13 -20.86
CA GLU A 176 3.55 -1.31 -22.05
C GLU A 176 3.93 0.13 -21.70
N GLN A 177 3.28 0.69 -20.68
CA GLN A 177 3.62 2.04 -20.19
C GLN A 177 5.02 2.08 -19.55
N ASP A 178 5.40 1.06 -18.79
CA ASP A 178 6.75 0.98 -18.23
C ASP A 178 7.82 0.94 -19.32
N LYS A 179 7.63 0.09 -20.34
CA LYS A 179 8.56 -0.04 -21.47
C LYS A 179 8.81 1.31 -22.18
N LEU A 180 7.77 2.14 -22.27
CA LEU A 180 7.85 3.43 -22.97
C LEU A 180 8.44 4.55 -22.10
N TYR A 181 8.14 4.55 -20.80
CA TYR A 181 8.34 5.76 -20.00
C TYR A 181 9.19 5.59 -18.74
N THR A 182 9.13 4.43 -18.06
CA THR A 182 9.81 4.29 -16.76
C THR A 182 10.96 3.29 -16.77
N GLN A 183 10.82 2.16 -17.47
CA GLN A 183 11.83 1.11 -17.63
C GLN A 183 12.41 0.62 -16.29
N GLN A 184 11.55 0.46 -15.28
CA GLN A 184 11.91 0.08 -13.91
C GLN A 184 11.10 -1.09 -13.37
N MET A 185 10.10 -1.56 -14.15
CA MET A 185 9.22 -2.62 -13.70
C MET A 185 9.87 -3.99 -13.86
N VAL A 186 9.82 -4.81 -12.81
CA VAL A 186 10.21 -6.22 -12.90
C VAL A 186 9.07 -7.05 -13.52
N SER A 187 9.45 -8.10 -14.25
CA SER A 187 8.48 -8.98 -14.92
C SER A 187 7.74 -9.94 -13.96
N ARG A 188 8.19 -10.06 -12.71
CA ARG A 188 7.58 -10.93 -11.72
C ARG A 188 6.29 -10.32 -11.17
N THR A 189 5.21 -11.09 -11.23
CA THR A 189 3.91 -10.75 -10.64
C THR A 189 3.30 -11.99 -9.97
N TRP A 190 2.18 -11.83 -9.31
CA TRP A 190 1.43 -12.91 -8.65
C TRP A 190 -0.06 -12.78 -8.92
N SER A 191 -0.85 -13.75 -8.46
CA SER A 191 -2.32 -13.71 -8.49
C SER A 191 -2.90 -13.46 -7.11
N GLY A 192 -4.14 -13.03 -7.05
CA GLY A 192 -4.88 -12.79 -5.82
C GLY A 192 -4.93 -11.32 -5.45
N GLY A 193 -5.22 -11.06 -4.22
CA GLY A 193 -5.24 -9.72 -3.67
C GLY A 193 -3.84 -9.31 -3.20
N GLY A 194 -3.81 -8.26 -2.47
CA GLY A 194 -2.68 -7.67 -1.78
C GLY A 194 -3.14 -6.31 -1.30
N ALA A 195 -2.90 -5.98 -0.02
CA ALA A 195 -3.36 -4.74 0.56
C ALA A 195 -4.82 -4.42 0.15
N ASP A 196 -5.18 -3.17 -0.07
CA ASP A 196 -6.54 -2.75 -0.43
C ASP A 196 -7.03 -3.22 -1.82
N ALA A 197 -6.16 -3.77 -2.67
CA ALA A 197 -6.58 -4.43 -3.91
C ALA A 197 -7.31 -5.77 -3.65
N GLY A 198 -7.09 -6.40 -2.49
CA GLY A 198 -7.65 -7.70 -2.13
C GLY A 198 -9.17 -7.74 -2.12
N PRO A 199 -9.87 -6.85 -1.41
CA PRO A 199 -11.33 -6.79 -1.41
C PRO A 199 -11.95 -6.57 -2.81
N PHE A 200 -11.33 -5.76 -3.66
CA PHE A 200 -11.79 -5.57 -5.05
C PHE A 200 -11.62 -6.84 -5.88
N HIS A 201 -10.45 -7.46 -5.81
CA HIS A 201 -10.19 -8.75 -6.47
C HIS A 201 -11.22 -9.80 -6.04
N SER A 202 -11.54 -9.89 -4.75
CA SER A 202 -12.54 -10.84 -4.22
C SER A 202 -13.96 -10.61 -4.73
N LYS A 203 -14.25 -9.41 -5.25
CA LYS A 203 -15.51 -9.08 -5.93
C LYS A 203 -15.43 -9.25 -7.45
N GLY A 204 -14.33 -9.78 -7.98
CA GLY A 204 -14.13 -9.98 -9.42
C GLY A 204 -13.74 -8.71 -10.18
N ILE A 205 -13.38 -7.63 -9.50
CA ILE A 205 -12.91 -6.40 -10.11
C ILE A 205 -11.43 -6.55 -10.46
N PRO A 206 -11.01 -6.30 -11.73
CA PRO A 206 -9.60 -6.28 -12.09
C PRO A 206 -8.83 -5.27 -11.23
N ALA A 207 -7.78 -5.73 -10.56
CA ALA A 207 -7.03 -4.90 -9.63
C ALA A 207 -5.52 -5.12 -9.78
N LEU A 208 -4.73 -4.05 -9.71
CA LEU A 208 -3.27 -4.09 -9.60
C LEU A 208 -2.82 -3.52 -8.27
N TYR A 209 -1.79 -4.13 -7.71
CA TYR A 209 -1.10 -3.67 -6.52
C TYR A 209 0.28 -3.15 -6.90
N PHE A 210 0.44 -1.82 -6.90
CA PHE A 210 1.70 -1.14 -7.12
C PHE A 210 2.49 -1.10 -5.82
N VAL A 211 3.68 -1.63 -5.86
CA VAL A 211 4.62 -1.72 -4.74
C VAL A 211 6.05 -1.69 -5.31
N THR A 212 7.06 -1.48 -4.50
CA THR A 212 8.45 -1.61 -4.92
C THR A 212 9.03 -2.96 -4.48
N THR A 213 10.06 -3.44 -5.19
CA THR A 213 10.85 -4.59 -4.70
C THR A 213 11.65 -4.17 -3.48
N ASN A 214 11.80 -5.07 -2.50
CA ASN A 214 12.48 -4.81 -1.22
C ASN A 214 11.87 -3.65 -0.41
N SER A 215 10.57 -3.38 -0.60
CA SER A 215 9.85 -2.27 0.04
C SER A 215 9.76 -2.35 1.56
N TYR A 216 9.89 -3.54 2.15
CA TYR A 216 9.59 -3.79 3.55
C TYR A 216 10.77 -3.68 4.51
N GLY A 217 11.87 -3.06 4.09
CA GLY A 217 13.06 -2.90 4.94
C GLY A 217 12.82 -2.06 6.20
N HIS A 218 11.85 -1.15 6.16
CA HIS A 218 11.46 -0.28 7.27
C HIS A 218 10.01 -0.49 7.72
N LEU A 219 9.31 -1.51 7.19
CA LEU A 219 7.90 -1.76 7.45
C LEU A 219 7.60 -1.84 8.95
N HIS A 220 6.65 -1.02 9.41
CA HIS A 220 6.19 -0.92 10.81
C HIS A 220 7.30 -0.59 11.83
N LEU A 221 8.40 0.01 11.37
CA LEU A 221 9.53 0.39 12.19
C LEU A 221 9.61 1.91 12.40
N THR A 222 10.30 2.29 13.46
CA THR A 222 10.61 3.71 13.77
C THR A 222 11.52 4.36 12.73
N THR A 223 12.11 3.55 11.86
CA THR A 223 13.01 3.97 10.78
C THR A 223 12.32 4.17 9.44
N ASP A 224 11.00 4.02 9.35
CA ASP A 224 10.23 4.36 8.15
C ASP A 224 10.05 5.89 8.04
N LEU A 225 11.11 6.55 7.62
CA LEU A 225 11.26 8.01 7.60
C LEU A 225 11.31 8.54 6.15
N PRO A 226 10.93 9.81 5.91
CA PRO A 226 11.00 10.42 4.58
C PRO A 226 12.40 10.39 3.95
N GLU A 227 13.46 10.40 4.77
CA GLU A 227 14.85 10.36 4.35
C GLU A 227 15.26 9.00 3.75
N THR A 228 14.53 7.92 4.06
CA THR A 228 14.78 6.59 3.52
C THR A 228 14.20 6.39 2.13
N LEU A 229 13.32 7.28 1.68
CA LEU A 229 12.63 7.12 0.40
C LEU A 229 13.59 7.28 -0.79
N ASN A 230 13.48 6.38 -1.76
CA ASN A 230 14.14 6.45 -3.04
C ASN A 230 13.34 7.38 -3.98
N ARG A 231 13.60 8.67 -3.93
CA ARG A 231 12.84 9.70 -4.65
C ARG A 231 12.73 9.46 -6.16
N HIS A 232 13.80 8.94 -6.77
CA HIS A 232 13.82 8.68 -8.20
C HIS A 232 12.88 7.52 -8.58
N LEU A 233 12.92 6.42 -7.81
CA LEU A 233 12.03 5.28 -7.98
C LEU A 233 10.59 5.69 -7.68
N TYR A 234 10.39 6.47 -6.62
CA TYR A 234 9.09 6.97 -6.19
C TYR A 234 8.40 7.83 -7.27
N GLU A 235 9.13 8.74 -7.92
CA GLU A 235 8.61 9.49 -9.06
C GLU A 235 8.19 8.55 -10.20
N LYS A 236 9.02 7.55 -10.53
CA LYS A 236 8.75 6.62 -11.63
C LYS A 236 7.52 5.76 -11.38
N ILE A 237 7.36 5.19 -10.18
CA ILE A 237 6.19 4.35 -9.87
C ILE A 237 4.89 5.18 -9.85
N THR A 238 4.94 6.39 -9.31
CA THR A 238 3.79 7.33 -9.33
C THR A 238 3.41 7.68 -10.78
N ARG A 239 4.38 7.97 -11.62
CA ARG A 239 4.19 8.22 -13.06
C ARG A 239 3.61 6.99 -13.77
N LEU A 240 4.11 5.79 -13.48
CA LEU A 240 3.60 4.56 -14.09
C LEU A 240 2.15 4.29 -13.69
N ALA A 241 1.81 4.51 -12.42
CA ALA A 241 0.43 4.37 -11.95
C ALA A 241 -0.52 5.36 -12.63
N TYR A 242 -0.08 6.64 -12.76
CA TYR A 242 -0.82 7.65 -13.54
C TYR A 242 -1.04 7.21 -14.99
N LEU A 243 0.01 6.78 -15.69
CA LEU A 243 -0.08 6.38 -17.09
C LEU A 243 -0.96 5.14 -17.28
N THR A 244 -0.88 4.18 -16.36
CA THR A 244 -1.75 3.00 -16.35
C THR A 244 -3.21 3.42 -16.17
N ALA A 245 -3.50 4.25 -15.17
CA ALA A 245 -4.84 4.79 -14.94
C ALA A 245 -5.36 5.59 -16.16
N TYR A 246 -4.50 6.39 -16.77
CA TYR A 246 -4.83 7.18 -17.95
C TYR A 246 -5.23 6.29 -19.14
N GLN A 247 -4.47 5.23 -19.40
CA GLN A 247 -4.78 4.29 -20.49
C GLN A 247 -6.11 3.58 -20.23
N VAL A 248 -6.34 3.09 -19.02
CA VAL A 248 -7.61 2.42 -18.66
C VAL A 248 -8.79 3.40 -18.74
N ALA A 249 -8.60 4.65 -18.36
CA ALA A 249 -9.65 5.65 -18.39
C ALA A 249 -10.03 6.12 -19.81
N ASN A 250 -9.15 5.90 -20.81
CA ASN A 250 -9.33 6.39 -22.17
C ASN A 250 -9.49 5.28 -23.22
N GLY A 251 -9.20 4.03 -22.86
CA GLY A 251 -9.27 2.85 -23.74
C GLY A 251 -10.64 2.22 -23.93
#